data_008a6856098c4c19efc37b600bb8dbae
#
_entry.id   008a6856098c4c19efc37b600bb8dbae
#
_cell.length_a   1.000
_cell.length_b   1.000
_cell.length_c   1.000
_cell.angle_alpha   90.00
_cell.angle_beta   90.00
_cell.angle_gamma   90.00
#
_symmetry.space_group_name_H-M   'P 1'
#
loop_
_entity.id
_entity.type
_entity.pdbx_description
1 polymer ?
#
loop_
_entity_poly.entity_id
_entity_poly.type
_entity_poly.pdbx_seq_one_letter_code
_entity_poly.pdbx_strand_id
1 'polypeptide(L)'
;MSRPTRGVDLLLVLSACASLACTAEAPSDDRLDAGAAAPSEVRLVDASGAEVVLARPARRVVSLVPSATETLRAMGADAVLVGRTDFDDQPWAARLPSVGGGIGPDIEAVVALEPDLVVRFAGEQDPRTPPRLDALGIPHLAVRPDRIEDIYRTAELLGRATGFEAASDSLVAATRAGLAAVARSVRGLERLRVAYVLGGTPPWVAGPGTYIDEVVALAGGDNVFADLGALYSAVSPEELRSREIDVVLLSEGASYDRALTPNTRIERVGEELEIPGPDVVDAAHEVALLLHGRSEP
;
A
#
# COMPACT_ATOMS: atom_id res chain seq x y z
N MET A 1 -18.31 -73.03 23.42
CA MET A 1 -19.01 -73.26 24.70
C MET A 1 -19.90 -72.03 24.89
N SER A 2 -21.12 -72.26 24.62
CA SER A 2 -22.36 -72.23 25.42
C SER A 2 -23.02 -70.83 25.46
N ARG A 3 -24.11 -70.77 24.70
CA ARG A 3 -25.32 -69.94 24.91
C ARG A 3 -25.96 -70.23 26.30
N PRO A 4 -26.91 -69.45 26.83
CA PRO A 4 -28.25 -69.25 26.23
C PRO A 4 -28.90 -67.89 26.46
N THR A 5 -29.72 -67.39 25.56
CA THR A 5 -31.21 -67.31 25.40
C THR A 5 -32.06 -67.14 26.64
N ARG A 6 -32.98 -66.15 26.60
CA ARG A 6 -34.39 -66.05 27.04
C ARG A 6 -34.80 -64.59 27.04
N GLY A 7 -35.90 -64.17 26.47
CA GLY A 7 -37.16 -64.73 26.08
C GLY A 7 -38.27 -63.85 26.64
N VAL A 8 -39.12 -63.32 25.72
CA VAL A 8 -40.57 -63.08 25.82
C VAL A 8 -41.08 -62.22 26.99
N ASP A 9 -41.80 -61.12 26.74
CA ASP A 9 -43.26 -61.15 26.70
C ASP A 9 -43.91 -59.89 26.13
N LEU A 10 -44.88 -60.13 25.36
CA LEU A 10 -45.90 -59.38 24.69
C LEU A 10 -46.98 -58.89 25.68
N LEU A 11 -47.34 -57.60 25.63
CA LEU A 11 -48.61 -57.14 26.15
C LEU A 11 -49.16 -55.99 25.26
N LEU A 12 -50.13 -56.39 24.47
CA LEU A 12 -51.04 -55.47 23.74
C LEU A 12 -51.98 -54.84 24.75
N VAL A 13 -52.09 -53.49 24.70
CA VAL A 13 -53.27 -52.79 25.20
C VAL A 13 -53.74 -51.82 24.12
N LEU A 14 -54.82 -52.15 23.46
CA LEU A 14 -55.65 -51.22 22.70
C LEU A 14 -56.35 -50.29 23.67
N SER A 15 -56.26 -48.97 23.42
CA SER A 15 -57.25 -48.02 23.87
C SER A 15 -57.44 -46.92 22.81
N ALA A 16 -58.64 -46.97 22.26
CA ALA A 16 -59.15 -45.92 21.36
C ALA A 16 -59.51 -44.67 22.19
N CYS A 17 -59.20 -43.54 21.70
CA CYS A 17 -59.99 -42.30 21.95
C CYS A 17 -59.62 -41.14 21.01
N ALA A 18 -60.65 -40.75 20.28
CA ALA A 18 -61.06 -39.39 19.94
C ALA A 18 -60.09 -38.49 19.14
N SER A 19 -60.47 -38.38 17.88
CA SER A 19 -60.14 -37.28 16.97
C SER A 19 -60.57 -35.91 17.54
N LEU A 20 -59.60 -35.08 17.88
CA LEU A 20 -59.78 -33.62 17.84
C LEU A 20 -58.94 -33.06 16.68
N ALA A 21 -59.60 -32.62 15.66
CA ALA A 21 -59.05 -31.84 14.59
C ALA A 21 -58.71 -30.44 15.15
N CYS A 22 -57.43 -30.22 15.46
CA CYS A 22 -56.87 -28.87 15.55
C CYS A 22 -56.31 -28.53 14.18
N THR A 23 -56.92 -27.63 13.47
CA THR A 23 -56.31 -26.91 12.35
C THR A 23 -55.19 -26.06 12.91
N ALA A 24 -53.96 -26.58 12.83
CA ALA A 24 -52.78 -25.76 13.04
C ALA A 24 -52.59 -24.97 11.74
N GLU A 25 -52.88 -23.66 11.82
CA GLU A 25 -52.34 -22.69 10.88
C GLU A 25 -50.80 -22.86 10.88
N ALA A 26 -50.26 -23.19 9.72
CA ALA A 26 -48.82 -23.15 9.49
C ALA A 26 -48.34 -21.73 9.74
N PRO A 27 -47.25 -21.53 10.54
CA PRO A 27 -46.64 -20.22 10.62
C PRO A 27 -46.13 -19.87 9.22
N SER A 28 -46.63 -18.77 8.68
CA SER A 28 -46.07 -18.12 7.51
C SER A 28 -44.57 -17.96 7.75
N ASP A 29 -43.81 -18.69 6.96
CA ASP A 29 -42.33 -18.58 6.87
C ASP A 29 -42.00 -17.19 6.32
N ASP A 30 -42.15 -16.20 7.18
CA ASP A 30 -41.65 -14.84 6.96
C ASP A 30 -40.12 -14.91 7.12
N ARG A 31 -39.51 -15.65 6.17
CA ARG A 31 -38.08 -15.54 5.94
C ARG A 31 -37.87 -14.08 5.57
N LEU A 32 -37.47 -13.30 6.59
CA LEU A 32 -36.80 -12.07 6.40
C LEU A 32 -35.73 -12.33 5.33
N ASP A 33 -36.08 -11.96 4.10
CA ASP A 33 -35.10 -11.65 3.08
C ASP A 33 -34.14 -10.66 3.76
N ALA A 34 -33.04 -11.18 4.31
CA ALA A 34 -31.90 -10.39 4.63
C ALA A 34 -31.46 -9.83 3.28
N GLY A 35 -32.07 -8.73 2.90
CA GLY A 35 -31.78 -8.01 1.70
C GLY A 35 -30.27 -7.83 1.67
N ALA A 36 -29.60 -8.55 0.78
CA ALA A 36 -28.25 -8.24 0.41
C ALA A 36 -28.26 -6.76 0.06
N ALA A 37 -27.70 -5.93 0.92
CA ALA A 37 -27.59 -4.51 0.68
C ALA A 37 -27.05 -4.37 -0.75
N ALA A 38 -27.79 -3.66 -1.61
CA ALA A 38 -27.35 -3.42 -2.98
C ALA A 38 -25.91 -2.88 -2.89
N PRO A 39 -24.98 -3.33 -3.74
CA PRO A 39 -23.62 -2.88 -3.69
C PRO A 39 -23.62 -1.35 -3.74
N SER A 40 -23.15 -0.72 -2.66
CA SER A 40 -23.16 0.74 -2.56
C SER A 40 -22.15 1.31 -3.54
N GLU A 41 -22.62 2.24 -4.37
CA GLU A 41 -21.76 3.04 -5.25
C GLU A 41 -20.66 3.71 -4.42
N VAL A 42 -19.42 3.64 -4.92
CA VAL A 42 -18.27 4.29 -4.29
C VAL A 42 -17.90 5.53 -5.08
N ARG A 43 -17.86 6.69 -4.40
CA ARG A 43 -17.41 7.97 -4.97
C ARG A 43 -16.17 8.44 -4.25
N LEU A 44 -15.12 8.76 -5.02
CA LEU A 44 -13.81 9.18 -4.54
C LEU A 44 -13.35 10.41 -5.32
N VAL A 45 -12.55 11.24 -4.68
CA VAL A 45 -11.75 12.26 -5.36
C VAL A 45 -10.30 11.82 -5.29
N ASP A 46 -9.71 11.57 -6.42
CA ASP A 46 -8.35 11.05 -6.54
C ASP A 46 -7.26 12.13 -6.35
N ALA A 47 -5.99 11.73 -6.44
CA ALA A 47 -4.87 12.66 -6.26
C ALA A 47 -4.71 13.67 -7.42
N SER A 48 -5.39 13.47 -8.55
CA SER A 48 -5.46 14.46 -9.64
C SER A 48 -6.63 15.46 -9.47
N GLY A 49 -7.49 15.25 -8.47
CA GLY A 49 -8.70 16.02 -8.25
C GLY A 49 -9.91 15.53 -9.08
N ALA A 50 -9.77 14.42 -9.80
CA ALA A 50 -10.86 13.84 -10.57
C ALA A 50 -11.80 13.03 -9.68
N GLU A 51 -13.11 13.08 -9.99
CA GLU A 51 -14.10 12.20 -9.37
C GLU A 51 -14.03 10.83 -10.02
N VAL A 52 -13.86 9.79 -9.20
CA VAL A 52 -13.89 8.37 -9.61
C VAL A 52 -15.15 7.75 -9.03
N VAL A 53 -15.97 7.16 -9.89
CA VAL A 53 -17.24 6.53 -9.52
C VAL A 53 -17.16 5.04 -9.87
N LEU A 54 -17.31 4.19 -8.85
CA LEU A 54 -17.40 2.75 -9.01
C LEU A 54 -18.80 2.29 -8.63
N ALA A 55 -19.43 1.46 -9.46
CA ALA A 55 -20.77 0.92 -9.17
C ALA A 55 -20.81 0.07 -7.89
N ARG A 56 -19.66 -0.43 -7.45
CA ARG A 56 -19.42 -1.22 -6.25
C ARG A 56 -17.93 -1.16 -5.92
N PRO A 57 -17.49 -1.56 -4.71
CA PRO A 57 -16.08 -1.74 -4.40
C PRO A 57 -15.38 -2.66 -5.40
N ALA A 58 -14.21 -2.24 -5.88
CA ALA A 58 -13.43 -2.95 -6.89
C ALA A 58 -12.99 -4.34 -6.41
N ARG A 59 -13.02 -5.31 -7.33
CA ARG A 59 -12.63 -6.70 -7.09
C ARG A 59 -11.56 -7.18 -8.07
N ARG A 60 -11.30 -6.41 -9.11
CA ARG A 60 -10.30 -6.71 -10.13
C ARG A 60 -9.47 -5.47 -10.38
N VAL A 61 -8.40 -5.33 -9.61
CA VAL A 61 -7.52 -4.16 -9.64
C VAL A 61 -6.24 -4.49 -10.41
N VAL A 62 -5.94 -3.70 -11.43
CA VAL A 62 -4.61 -3.62 -12.02
C VAL A 62 -3.89 -2.45 -11.36
N SER A 63 -2.76 -2.72 -10.72
CA SER A 63 -1.93 -1.67 -10.12
C SER A 63 -0.76 -1.32 -11.05
N LEU A 64 -0.67 -0.04 -11.42
CA LEU A 64 0.46 0.54 -12.15
C LEU A 64 1.43 1.28 -11.20
N VAL A 65 1.24 1.14 -9.89
CA VAL A 65 2.00 1.85 -8.85
C VAL A 65 2.46 0.86 -7.80
N PRO A 66 3.76 0.51 -7.73
CA PRO A 66 4.26 -0.48 -6.77
C PRO A 66 3.86 -0.20 -5.33
N SER A 67 3.91 1.05 -4.87
CA SER A 67 3.47 1.40 -3.52
C SER A 67 1.98 1.15 -3.26
N ALA A 68 1.12 1.28 -4.28
CA ALA A 68 -0.29 0.92 -4.16
C ALA A 68 -0.48 -0.61 -4.12
N THR A 69 0.33 -1.36 -4.86
CA THR A 69 0.36 -2.83 -4.81
C THR A 69 0.70 -3.30 -3.40
N GLU A 70 1.77 -2.78 -2.81
CA GLU A 70 2.18 -3.10 -1.43
C GLU A 70 1.15 -2.64 -0.40
N THR A 71 0.54 -1.47 -0.60
CA THR A 71 -0.52 -0.97 0.30
C THR A 71 -1.74 -1.91 0.31
N LEU A 72 -2.19 -2.37 -0.86
CA LEU A 72 -3.28 -3.37 -0.96
C LEU A 72 -2.91 -4.67 -0.25
N ARG A 73 -1.66 -5.11 -0.40
CA ARG A 73 -1.14 -6.29 0.31
C ARG A 73 -1.16 -6.09 1.82
N ALA A 74 -0.63 -4.97 2.30
CA ALA A 74 -0.56 -4.67 3.74
C ALA A 74 -1.94 -4.59 4.39
N MET A 75 -2.96 -4.19 3.64
CA MET A 75 -4.36 -4.21 4.07
C MET A 75 -5.01 -5.61 4.01
N GLY A 76 -4.30 -6.65 3.52
CA GLY A 76 -4.89 -7.96 3.27
C GLY A 76 -5.88 -7.98 2.09
N ALA A 77 -5.77 -7.01 1.20
CA ALA A 77 -6.62 -6.85 0.01
C ALA A 77 -5.95 -7.42 -1.26
N ASP A 78 -4.85 -8.16 -1.14
CA ASP A 78 -4.09 -8.69 -2.28
C ASP A 78 -4.92 -9.61 -3.20
N ALA A 79 -6.01 -10.17 -2.70
CA ALA A 79 -6.92 -10.99 -3.50
C ALA A 79 -7.67 -10.20 -4.60
N VAL A 80 -7.76 -8.87 -4.49
CA VAL A 80 -8.37 -8.05 -5.55
C VAL A 80 -7.39 -7.74 -6.69
N LEU A 81 -6.08 -7.93 -6.49
CA LEU A 81 -5.07 -7.67 -7.51
C LEU A 81 -5.13 -8.74 -8.61
N VAL A 82 -5.26 -8.28 -9.85
CA VAL A 82 -5.27 -9.13 -11.05
C VAL A 82 -4.12 -8.84 -12.00
N GLY A 83 -3.39 -7.73 -11.80
CA GLY A 83 -2.22 -7.35 -12.60
C GLY A 83 -1.33 -6.38 -11.85
N ARG A 84 -0.05 -6.37 -12.23
CA ARG A 84 1.03 -5.57 -11.63
C ARG A 84 1.97 -5.00 -12.69
N THR A 85 2.90 -4.18 -12.27
CA THR A 85 4.00 -3.71 -13.14
C THR A 85 5.21 -4.66 -13.10
N ASP A 86 6.19 -4.41 -13.98
CA ASP A 86 7.50 -5.07 -13.95
C ASP A 86 8.33 -4.68 -12.71
N PHE A 87 7.96 -3.58 -12.03
CA PHE A 87 8.64 -3.08 -10.83
C PHE A 87 8.08 -3.65 -9.52
N ASP A 88 7.05 -4.46 -9.60
CA ASP A 88 6.52 -5.22 -8.46
C ASP A 88 7.24 -6.58 -8.42
N ASP A 89 8.48 -6.60 -7.96
CA ASP A 89 9.41 -7.73 -8.05
C ASP A 89 9.40 -8.65 -6.81
N GLN A 90 8.62 -8.31 -5.79
CA GLN A 90 8.48 -9.12 -4.58
C GLN A 90 7.98 -10.53 -4.92
N PRO A 91 8.52 -11.58 -4.27
CA PRO A 91 8.19 -12.98 -4.61
C PRO A 91 6.70 -13.31 -4.58
N TRP A 92 5.93 -12.67 -3.71
CA TRP A 92 4.48 -12.88 -3.63
C TRP A 92 3.74 -12.32 -4.86
N ALA A 93 4.24 -11.23 -5.46
CA ALA A 93 3.64 -10.58 -6.62
C ALA A 93 3.91 -11.35 -7.93
N ALA A 94 4.91 -12.25 -7.95
CA ALA A 94 5.28 -13.03 -9.13
C ALA A 94 4.13 -13.89 -9.71
N ARG A 95 3.09 -14.19 -8.91
CA ARG A 95 1.89 -14.89 -9.36
C ARG A 95 0.97 -14.02 -10.22
N LEU A 96 1.12 -12.70 -10.15
CA LEU A 96 0.30 -11.76 -10.90
C LEU A 96 0.94 -11.49 -12.28
N PRO A 97 0.16 -11.48 -13.36
CA PRO A 97 0.67 -11.10 -14.66
C PRO A 97 1.15 -9.65 -14.65
N SER A 98 2.29 -9.39 -15.30
CA SER A 98 2.77 -8.04 -15.54
C SER A 98 2.06 -7.41 -16.72
N VAL A 99 1.80 -6.11 -16.61
CA VAL A 99 1.29 -5.25 -17.70
C VAL A 99 2.36 -4.27 -18.21
N GLY A 100 3.65 -4.55 -17.91
CA GLY A 100 4.77 -3.69 -18.29
C GLY A 100 5.07 -2.61 -17.25
N GLY A 101 5.50 -1.44 -17.69
CA GLY A 101 5.85 -0.33 -16.80
C GLY A 101 4.64 0.36 -16.17
N GLY A 102 4.87 1.09 -15.08
CA GLY A 102 3.85 1.94 -14.46
C GLY A 102 3.50 3.19 -15.27
N ILE A 103 4.41 3.59 -16.16
CA ILE A 103 4.24 4.67 -17.12
C ILE A 103 4.20 4.05 -18.52
N GLY A 104 3.13 4.32 -19.28
CA GLY A 104 2.92 3.74 -20.60
C GLY A 104 2.79 2.20 -20.58
N PRO A 105 1.90 1.63 -19.76
CA PRO A 105 1.70 0.19 -19.68
C PRO A 105 1.20 -0.40 -21.00
N ASP A 106 1.30 -1.71 -21.14
CA ASP A 106 0.64 -2.44 -22.22
C ASP A 106 -0.88 -2.45 -21.97
N ILE A 107 -1.58 -1.57 -22.68
CA ILE A 107 -3.04 -1.42 -22.53
C ILE A 107 -3.79 -2.68 -22.98
N GLU A 108 -3.27 -3.47 -23.91
CA GLU A 108 -3.90 -4.71 -24.36
C GLU A 108 -3.81 -5.76 -23.23
N ALA A 109 -2.66 -5.84 -22.57
CA ALA A 109 -2.49 -6.68 -21.38
C ALA A 109 -3.40 -6.24 -20.23
N VAL A 110 -3.55 -4.93 -19.98
CA VAL A 110 -4.49 -4.40 -18.99
C VAL A 110 -5.92 -4.83 -19.31
N VAL A 111 -6.38 -4.64 -20.55
CA VAL A 111 -7.75 -4.98 -20.97
C VAL A 111 -8.00 -6.49 -20.86
N ALA A 112 -7.02 -7.32 -21.22
CA ALA A 112 -7.15 -8.78 -21.14
C ALA A 112 -7.37 -9.30 -19.71
N LEU A 113 -7.01 -8.50 -18.69
CA LEU A 113 -7.25 -8.79 -17.28
C LEU A 113 -8.64 -8.38 -16.79
N GLU A 114 -9.46 -7.76 -17.64
CA GLU A 114 -10.82 -7.32 -17.32
C GLU A 114 -10.91 -6.59 -15.96
N PRO A 115 -10.11 -5.51 -15.73
CA PRO A 115 -10.13 -4.82 -14.46
C PRO A 115 -11.42 -4.00 -14.30
N ASP A 116 -11.91 -3.92 -13.06
CA ASP A 116 -12.95 -2.96 -12.68
C ASP A 116 -12.36 -1.68 -12.05
N LEU A 117 -11.03 -1.66 -11.83
CA LEU A 117 -10.27 -0.48 -11.43
C LEU A 117 -8.81 -0.60 -11.89
N VAL A 118 -8.24 0.49 -12.40
CA VAL A 118 -6.79 0.66 -12.62
C VAL A 118 -6.27 1.72 -11.65
N VAL A 119 -5.25 1.40 -10.85
CA VAL A 119 -4.54 2.38 -10.01
C VAL A 119 -3.31 2.87 -10.77
N ARG A 120 -3.16 4.19 -10.91
CA ARG A 120 -2.08 4.81 -11.68
C ARG A 120 -1.43 5.99 -10.94
N PHE A 121 -0.25 6.42 -11.38
CA PHE A 121 0.32 7.67 -10.90
C PHE A 121 -0.51 8.88 -11.36
N ALA A 122 -0.65 9.88 -10.46
CA ALA A 122 -1.09 11.21 -10.82
C ALA A 122 0.11 12.01 -11.35
N GLY A 123 -0.13 12.79 -12.40
CA GLY A 123 0.89 13.68 -12.97
C GLY A 123 0.97 13.58 -14.49
N GLU A 124 1.88 14.38 -15.06
CA GLU A 124 2.02 14.56 -16.49
C GLU A 124 3.00 13.58 -17.16
N GLN A 125 3.66 12.71 -16.37
CA GLN A 125 4.64 11.76 -16.90
C GLN A 125 4.02 10.70 -17.81
N ASP A 126 2.73 10.42 -17.62
CA ASP A 126 1.97 9.51 -18.49
C ASP A 126 0.69 10.18 -19.04
N PRO A 127 0.81 11.04 -20.06
CA PRO A 127 -0.35 11.73 -20.61
C PRO A 127 -1.22 10.83 -21.50
N ARG A 128 -0.78 9.60 -21.82
CA ARG A 128 -1.47 8.72 -22.78
C ARG A 128 -2.35 7.68 -22.13
N THR A 129 -2.00 7.18 -20.98
CA THR A 129 -2.75 6.10 -20.31
C THR A 129 -4.13 6.54 -19.84
N PRO A 130 -4.33 7.69 -19.14
CA PRO A 130 -5.66 8.08 -18.69
C PRO A 130 -6.71 8.18 -19.82
N PRO A 131 -6.48 8.92 -20.91
CA PRO A 131 -7.50 9.03 -21.98
C PRO A 131 -7.76 7.70 -22.70
N ARG A 132 -6.81 6.76 -22.69
CA ARG A 132 -7.03 5.40 -23.22
C ARG A 132 -7.95 4.58 -22.34
N LEU A 133 -7.75 4.65 -21.01
CA LEU A 133 -8.64 3.98 -20.05
C LEU A 133 -10.05 4.56 -20.12
N ASP A 134 -10.17 5.89 -20.23
CA ASP A 134 -11.46 6.58 -20.42
C ASP A 134 -12.19 6.10 -21.69
N ALA A 135 -11.47 6.04 -22.81
CA ALA A 135 -12.04 5.58 -24.08
C ALA A 135 -12.53 4.11 -24.03
N LEU A 136 -11.96 3.30 -23.15
CA LEU A 136 -12.34 1.91 -22.91
C LEU A 136 -13.40 1.76 -21.81
N GLY A 137 -13.77 2.86 -21.14
CA GLY A 137 -14.71 2.85 -20.02
C GLY A 137 -14.17 2.13 -18.77
N ILE A 138 -12.85 2.05 -18.61
CA ILE A 138 -12.20 1.43 -17.47
C ILE A 138 -11.98 2.49 -16.39
N PRO A 139 -12.63 2.37 -15.22
CA PRO A 139 -12.40 3.28 -14.09
C PRO A 139 -10.93 3.27 -13.67
N HIS A 140 -10.38 4.44 -13.37
CA HIS A 140 -9.02 4.53 -12.88
C HIS A 140 -8.89 5.55 -11.74
N LEU A 141 -8.01 5.24 -10.79
CA LEU A 141 -7.73 6.02 -9.59
C LEU A 141 -6.27 6.50 -9.63
N ALA A 142 -6.08 7.80 -9.61
CA ALA A 142 -4.75 8.40 -9.56
C ALA A 142 -4.26 8.51 -8.10
N VAL A 143 -3.03 8.09 -7.83
CA VAL A 143 -2.34 8.26 -6.55
C VAL A 143 -1.02 8.99 -6.75
N ARG A 144 -0.57 9.74 -5.75
CA ARG A 144 0.67 10.49 -5.81
C ARG A 144 1.31 10.56 -4.42
N PRO A 145 2.04 9.53 -3.99
CA PRO A 145 2.61 9.46 -2.66
C PRO A 145 3.95 10.22 -2.57
N ASP A 146 3.93 11.55 -2.78
CA ASP A 146 5.13 12.38 -2.68
C ASP A 146 5.56 12.58 -1.22
N ARG A 147 4.59 12.63 -0.27
CA ARG A 147 4.78 12.90 1.16
C ARG A 147 4.25 11.77 2.02
N ILE A 148 4.62 11.74 3.29
CA ILE A 148 4.06 10.75 4.25
C ILE A 148 2.54 10.86 4.34
N GLU A 149 1.98 12.07 4.34
CA GLU A 149 0.52 12.26 4.37
C GLU A 149 -0.17 11.69 3.11
N ASP A 150 0.51 11.72 1.95
CA ASP A 150 -0.01 11.14 0.71
C ASP A 150 0.04 9.61 0.73
N ILE A 151 0.97 9.00 1.49
CA ILE A 151 0.97 7.55 1.75
C ILE A 151 -0.30 7.16 2.50
N TYR A 152 -0.67 7.91 3.54
CA TYR A 152 -1.92 7.69 4.28
C TYR A 152 -3.13 7.85 3.38
N ARG A 153 -3.18 8.94 2.61
CA ARG A 153 -4.27 9.21 1.67
C ARG A 153 -4.39 8.10 0.61
N THR A 154 -3.28 7.58 0.12
CA THR A 154 -3.29 6.45 -0.82
C THR A 154 -3.94 5.23 -0.19
N ALA A 155 -3.58 4.88 1.06
CA ALA A 155 -4.19 3.77 1.77
C ALA A 155 -5.71 3.98 1.95
N GLU A 156 -6.14 5.18 2.36
CA GLU A 156 -7.55 5.54 2.53
C GLU A 156 -8.34 5.46 1.22
N LEU A 157 -7.77 5.95 0.12
CA LEU A 157 -8.39 5.88 -1.21
C LEU A 157 -8.55 4.42 -1.66
N LEU A 158 -7.51 3.61 -1.50
CA LEU A 158 -7.53 2.19 -1.87
C LEU A 158 -8.49 1.40 -0.98
N GLY A 159 -8.51 1.67 0.33
CA GLY A 159 -9.45 1.05 1.27
C GLY A 159 -10.89 1.27 0.84
N ARG A 160 -11.26 2.52 0.57
CA ARG A 160 -12.61 2.88 0.09
C ARG A 160 -12.91 2.31 -1.28
N ALA A 161 -11.95 2.35 -2.21
CA ALA A 161 -12.14 1.83 -3.57
C ALA A 161 -12.41 0.32 -3.60
N THR A 162 -11.87 -0.42 -2.64
CA THR A 162 -11.90 -1.90 -2.60
C THR A 162 -12.79 -2.47 -1.49
N GLY A 163 -13.33 -1.61 -0.59
CA GLY A 163 -14.15 -2.03 0.55
C GLY A 163 -13.35 -2.59 1.72
N PHE A 164 -12.11 -2.13 1.89
CA PHE A 164 -11.20 -2.49 2.99
C PHE A 164 -10.92 -1.30 3.91
N GLU A 165 -11.92 -0.42 4.14
CA GLU A 165 -11.77 0.82 4.92
C GLU A 165 -11.21 0.55 6.33
N ALA A 166 -11.75 -0.42 7.04
CA ALA A 166 -11.29 -0.73 8.41
C ALA A 166 -9.83 -1.20 8.45
N ALA A 167 -9.37 -1.94 7.43
CA ALA A 167 -7.99 -2.36 7.31
C ALA A 167 -7.07 -1.17 6.97
N SER A 168 -7.53 -0.29 6.09
CA SER A 168 -6.86 0.96 5.75
C SER A 168 -6.69 1.85 6.98
N ASP A 169 -7.76 2.09 7.74
CA ASP A 169 -7.72 2.90 8.97
C ASP A 169 -6.73 2.33 9.98
N SER A 170 -6.70 1.00 10.12
CA SER A 170 -5.77 0.30 10.99
C SER A 170 -4.32 0.45 10.53
N LEU A 171 -4.06 0.32 9.22
CA LEU A 171 -2.75 0.51 8.62
C LEU A 171 -2.25 1.94 8.84
N VAL A 172 -3.07 2.95 8.53
CA VAL A 172 -2.73 4.37 8.73
C VAL A 172 -2.42 4.66 10.19
N ALA A 173 -3.25 4.17 11.12
CA ALA A 173 -3.02 4.36 12.56
C ALA A 173 -1.71 3.71 13.02
N ALA A 174 -1.40 2.50 12.56
CA ALA A 174 -0.15 1.80 12.88
C ALA A 174 1.06 2.54 12.33
N THR A 175 1.01 2.99 11.06
CA THR A 175 2.09 3.75 10.43
C THR A 175 2.35 5.07 11.15
N ARG A 176 1.31 5.85 11.49
CA ARG A 176 1.44 7.08 12.28
C ARG A 176 2.09 6.82 13.66
N ALA A 177 1.67 5.77 14.34
CA ALA A 177 2.21 5.41 15.65
C ALA A 177 3.69 4.97 15.56
N GLY A 178 4.04 4.19 14.53
CA GLY A 178 5.41 3.74 14.24
C GLY A 178 6.35 4.90 13.97
N LEU A 179 5.99 5.78 13.04
CA LEU A 179 6.80 6.97 12.72
C LEU A 179 6.97 7.89 13.94
N ALA A 180 5.92 8.07 14.75
CA ALA A 180 6.02 8.82 15.99
C ALA A 180 6.96 8.14 17.02
N ALA A 181 7.04 6.80 17.02
CA ALA A 181 7.99 6.06 17.87
C ALA A 181 9.43 6.28 17.41
N VAL A 182 9.70 6.23 16.09
CA VAL A 182 11.03 6.57 15.53
C VAL A 182 11.43 8.00 15.93
N ALA A 183 10.57 8.98 15.71
CA ALA A 183 10.86 10.36 16.08
C ALA A 183 11.12 10.55 17.59
N ARG A 184 10.49 9.72 18.45
CA ARG A 184 10.76 9.74 19.90
C ARG A 184 12.12 9.13 20.23
N SER A 185 12.53 8.06 19.55
CA SER A 185 13.79 7.35 19.84
C SER A 185 15.04 8.20 19.60
N VAL A 186 14.97 9.15 18.66
CA VAL A 186 16.07 10.04 18.33
C VAL A 186 15.99 11.40 19.00
N ARG A 187 14.99 11.63 19.86
CA ARG A 187 14.78 12.92 20.54
C ARG A 187 15.95 13.28 21.42
N GLY A 188 16.53 14.46 21.19
CA GLY A 188 17.66 14.97 21.96
C GLY A 188 19.03 14.51 21.45
N LEU A 189 19.06 13.66 20.42
CA LEU A 189 20.30 13.38 19.70
C LEU A 189 20.67 14.58 18.81
N GLU A 190 21.95 14.72 18.51
CA GLU A 190 22.45 15.70 17.55
C GLU A 190 21.89 15.40 16.16
N ARG A 191 21.38 16.42 15.49
CA ARG A 191 20.87 16.27 14.12
C ARG A 191 22.04 16.27 13.14
N LEU A 192 22.06 15.31 12.24
CA LEU A 192 23.12 15.17 11.25
C LEU A 192 22.68 15.77 9.90
N ARG A 193 23.62 16.41 9.21
CA ARG A 193 23.40 16.93 7.86
C ARG A 193 23.47 15.78 6.85
N VAL A 194 22.33 15.50 6.19
CA VAL A 194 22.13 14.32 5.38
C VAL A 194 21.87 14.68 3.92
N ALA A 195 22.57 14.02 3.01
CA ALA A 195 22.25 14.00 1.59
C ALA A 195 21.68 12.62 1.23
N TYR A 196 20.46 12.54 0.73
CA TYR A 196 19.96 11.32 0.12
C TYR A 196 20.20 11.33 -1.38
N VAL A 197 20.92 10.33 -1.89
CA VAL A 197 21.33 10.21 -3.29
C VAL A 197 20.72 8.96 -3.92
N LEU A 198 19.90 9.18 -4.94
CA LEU A 198 19.27 8.11 -5.73
C LEU A 198 20.25 7.49 -6.75
N GLY A 199 21.39 8.12 -7.02
CA GLY A 199 22.36 7.70 -8.02
C GLY A 199 22.36 8.62 -9.25
N GLY A 200 22.97 8.13 -10.33
CA GLY A 200 23.04 8.88 -11.59
C GLY A 200 24.34 9.69 -11.77
N THR A 201 24.51 10.21 -12.99
CA THR A 201 25.62 11.08 -13.37
C THR A 201 25.08 12.21 -14.26
N PRO A 202 24.90 13.43 -13.72
CA PRO A 202 25.17 13.85 -12.34
C PRO A 202 24.27 13.18 -11.31
N PRO A 203 24.63 13.18 -10.01
CA PRO A 203 23.82 12.57 -8.95
C PRO A 203 22.44 13.21 -8.81
N TRP A 204 21.42 12.38 -8.68
CA TRP A 204 20.06 12.82 -8.31
C TRP A 204 19.89 12.73 -6.80
N VAL A 205 19.29 13.77 -6.22
CA VAL A 205 19.06 13.89 -4.79
C VAL A 205 17.60 14.15 -4.48
N ALA A 206 17.16 13.74 -3.28
CA ALA A 206 15.84 14.08 -2.75
C ALA A 206 15.88 15.50 -2.17
N GLY A 207 14.98 16.35 -2.66
CA GLY A 207 14.75 17.71 -2.19
C GLY A 207 13.62 17.81 -1.17
N PRO A 208 13.18 19.05 -0.85
CA PRO A 208 12.16 19.29 0.16
C PRO A 208 10.79 18.80 -0.27
N GLY A 209 9.99 18.36 0.71
CA GLY A 209 8.60 17.95 0.50
C GLY A 209 8.46 16.56 -0.13
N THR A 210 9.53 15.78 -0.18
CA THR A 210 9.47 14.35 -0.45
C THR A 210 9.24 13.57 0.85
N TYR A 211 8.61 12.39 0.76
CA TYR A 211 8.53 11.49 1.92
C TYR A 211 9.92 11.11 2.46
N ILE A 212 10.95 11.08 1.60
CA ILE A 212 12.35 10.83 1.98
C ILE A 212 12.87 11.96 2.86
N ASP A 213 12.64 13.23 2.49
CA ASP A 213 12.95 14.40 3.29
C ASP A 213 12.28 14.34 4.68
N GLU A 214 10.99 13.95 4.71
CA GLU A 214 10.23 13.79 5.94
C GLU A 214 10.75 12.62 6.80
N VAL A 215 11.13 11.49 6.19
CA VAL A 215 11.73 10.34 6.88
C VAL A 215 13.09 10.71 7.47
N VAL A 216 13.96 11.39 6.71
CA VAL A 216 15.25 11.89 7.22
C VAL A 216 15.04 12.80 8.41
N ALA A 217 14.07 13.71 8.34
CA ALA A 217 13.75 14.64 9.43
C ALA A 217 13.24 13.90 10.69
N LEU A 218 12.35 12.91 10.53
CA LEU A 218 11.83 12.07 11.61
C LEU A 218 12.92 11.22 12.25
N ALA A 219 13.89 10.75 11.45
CA ALA A 219 15.04 9.97 11.90
C ALA A 219 16.19 10.81 12.52
N GLY A 220 16.00 12.11 12.71
CA GLY A 220 16.99 12.99 13.36
C GLY A 220 18.06 13.52 12.40
N GLY A 221 17.81 13.52 11.10
CA GLY A 221 18.64 14.18 10.09
C GLY A 221 18.09 15.53 9.64
N ASP A 222 18.93 16.35 9.02
CA ASP A 222 18.59 17.57 8.31
C ASP A 222 19.00 17.40 6.86
N ASN A 223 18.03 17.44 5.95
CA ASN A 223 18.30 17.31 4.52
C ASN A 223 19.07 18.55 4.01
N VAL A 224 20.30 18.35 3.55
CA VAL A 224 21.14 19.44 3.04
C VAL A 224 20.62 20.02 1.72
N PHE A 225 19.68 19.37 1.08
CA PHE A 225 19.02 19.80 -0.16
C PHE A 225 17.59 20.30 0.05
N ALA A 226 17.24 20.69 1.28
CA ALA A 226 15.92 21.26 1.61
C ALA A 226 15.63 22.62 0.95
N ASP A 227 16.62 23.24 0.33
CA ASP A 227 16.53 24.51 -0.40
C ASP A 227 16.30 24.37 -1.91
N LEU A 228 16.23 23.14 -2.43
CA LEU A 228 15.95 22.91 -3.85
C LEU A 228 14.50 23.30 -4.19
N GLY A 229 14.31 23.78 -5.42
CA GLY A 229 12.99 24.14 -5.95
C GLY A 229 12.18 22.97 -6.50
N ALA A 230 12.64 21.72 -6.33
CA ALA A 230 12.02 20.53 -6.88
C ALA A 230 12.11 19.37 -5.88
N LEU A 231 11.17 18.42 -5.98
CA LEU A 231 11.15 17.22 -5.14
C LEU A 231 12.40 16.35 -5.36
N TYR A 232 12.83 16.23 -6.60
CA TYR A 232 14.05 15.52 -6.99
C TYR A 232 14.79 16.34 -8.03
N SER A 233 16.12 16.40 -7.91
CA SER A 233 16.94 17.16 -8.84
C SER A 233 18.31 16.52 -9.03
N ALA A 234 18.84 16.66 -10.24
CA ALA A 234 20.24 16.39 -10.49
C ALA A 234 21.07 17.57 -9.95
N VAL A 235 22.11 17.30 -9.18
CA VAL A 235 23.03 18.30 -8.64
C VAL A 235 24.42 18.14 -9.22
N SER A 236 25.12 19.27 -9.40
CA SER A 236 26.49 19.22 -9.91
C SER A 236 27.45 18.65 -8.86
N PRO A 237 28.59 18.08 -9.28
CA PRO A 237 29.66 17.70 -8.36
C PRO A 237 30.16 18.85 -7.49
N GLU A 238 30.19 20.07 -8.04
CA GLU A 238 30.60 21.28 -7.34
C GLU A 238 29.60 21.66 -6.25
N GLU A 239 28.32 21.60 -6.55
CA GLU A 239 27.24 21.86 -5.59
C GLU A 239 27.29 20.85 -4.44
N LEU A 240 27.45 19.56 -4.75
CA LEU A 240 27.57 18.53 -3.72
C LEU A 240 28.77 18.77 -2.78
N ARG A 241 29.94 19.17 -3.35
CA ARG A 241 31.15 19.48 -2.56
C ARG A 241 31.04 20.76 -1.76
N SER A 242 30.20 21.70 -2.17
CA SER A 242 30.03 22.99 -1.48
C SER A 242 29.20 22.88 -0.21
N ARG A 243 28.45 21.76 -0.04
CA ARG A 243 27.60 21.53 1.12
C ARG A 243 28.35 20.80 2.22
N GLU A 244 28.10 21.19 3.45
CA GLU A 244 28.58 20.46 4.62
C GLU A 244 27.66 19.24 4.85
N ILE A 245 28.19 18.04 4.65
CA ILE A 245 27.44 16.78 4.71
C ILE A 245 28.11 15.85 5.73
N ASP A 246 27.36 15.40 6.73
CA ASP A 246 27.85 14.43 7.72
C ASP A 246 27.65 12.99 7.21
N VAL A 247 26.53 12.75 6.55
CA VAL A 247 26.16 11.42 6.02
C VAL A 247 25.56 11.55 4.63
N VAL A 248 26.06 10.72 3.71
CA VAL A 248 25.38 10.43 2.44
C VAL A 248 24.63 9.13 2.62
N LEU A 249 23.31 9.16 2.47
CA LEU A 249 22.46 7.97 2.34
C LEU A 249 22.32 7.64 0.86
N LEU A 250 22.66 6.43 0.46
CA LEU A 250 22.54 5.96 -0.91
C LEU A 250 21.38 4.98 -1.03
N SER A 251 20.57 5.14 -2.05
CA SER A 251 19.69 4.09 -2.58
C SER A 251 20.46 2.79 -2.79
N GLU A 252 19.88 1.64 -2.54
CA GLU A 252 20.60 0.35 -2.50
C GLU A 252 21.35 0.05 -3.80
N GLY A 253 20.72 0.22 -4.94
CA GLY A 253 21.30 0.02 -6.27
C GLY A 253 22.16 1.18 -6.79
N ALA A 254 22.26 2.30 -6.03
CA ALA A 254 22.91 3.50 -6.52
C ALA A 254 24.41 3.36 -6.66
N SER A 255 24.95 3.80 -7.81
CA SER A 255 26.37 4.06 -7.98
C SER A 255 26.70 5.47 -7.49
N TYR A 256 27.80 5.61 -6.74
CA TYR A 256 28.24 6.89 -6.20
C TYR A 256 29.76 6.98 -6.18
N ASP A 257 30.27 8.08 -6.74
CA ASP A 257 31.71 8.35 -6.68
C ASP A 257 32.07 8.97 -5.32
N ARG A 258 32.73 8.20 -4.47
CA ARG A 258 33.21 8.66 -3.14
C ARG A 258 34.10 9.90 -3.21
N ALA A 259 34.77 10.17 -4.36
CA ALA A 259 35.57 11.38 -4.53
C ALA A 259 34.75 12.68 -4.53
N LEU A 260 33.41 12.58 -4.66
CA LEU A 260 32.50 13.72 -4.53
C LEU A 260 32.41 14.22 -3.09
N THR A 261 32.52 13.32 -2.11
CA THR A 261 32.44 13.64 -0.66
C THR A 261 33.49 12.82 0.12
N PRO A 262 34.78 13.11 -0.01
CA PRO A 262 35.87 12.20 0.43
C PRO A 262 35.92 11.95 1.94
N ASN A 263 35.43 12.89 2.76
CA ASN A 263 35.47 12.81 4.22
C ASN A 263 34.08 12.56 4.85
N THR A 264 33.08 12.22 4.04
CA THR A 264 31.72 12.01 4.50
C THR A 264 31.46 10.53 4.73
N ARG A 265 30.72 10.19 5.77
CA ARG A 265 30.21 8.85 6.00
C ARG A 265 29.18 8.51 4.91
N ILE A 266 29.28 7.33 4.32
CA ILE A 266 28.37 6.88 3.27
C ILE A 266 27.73 5.59 3.77
N GLU A 267 26.41 5.58 3.83
CA GLU A 267 25.58 4.46 4.23
C GLU A 267 24.60 4.09 3.11
N ARG A 268 24.27 2.83 2.98
CA ARG A 268 23.23 2.36 2.05
C ARG A 268 21.96 2.13 2.83
N VAL A 269 20.85 2.57 2.25
CA VAL A 269 19.51 2.36 2.77
C VAL A 269 18.84 1.27 1.94
N GLY A 270 18.10 0.38 2.59
CA GLY A 270 17.36 -0.69 1.94
C GLY A 270 16.25 -0.21 1.01
N GLU A 271 15.69 -1.15 0.27
CA GLU A 271 14.64 -0.90 -0.73
C GLU A 271 13.36 -0.31 -0.14
N GLU A 272 13.13 -0.48 1.17
CA GLU A 272 11.95 0.01 1.87
C GLU A 272 11.81 1.54 1.79
N LEU A 273 12.93 2.27 1.65
CA LEU A 273 12.90 3.72 1.47
C LEU A 273 12.64 4.12 0.00
N GLU A 274 12.75 3.22 -0.96
CA GLU A 274 12.57 3.54 -2.38
C GLU A 274 11.09 3.52 -2.79
N ILE A 275 10.25 2.82 -2.04
CA ILE A 275 8.82 2.68 -2.32
C ILE A 275 8.02 3.44 -1.25
N PRO A 276 7.36 4.56 -1.62
CA PRO A 276 6.54 5.34 -0.67
C PRO A 276 5.26 4.58 -0.30
N GLY A 277 5.37 3.65 0.64
CA GLY A 277 4.34 2.68 0.97
C GLY A 277 4.26 2.34 2.45
N PRO A 278 3.66 1.20 2.79
CA PRO A 278 3.41 0.78 4.17
C PRO A 278 4.70 0.57 4.98
N ASP A 279 5.82 0.23 4.31
CA ASP A 279 7.10 -0.08 4.95
C ASP A 279 7.90 1.20 5.32
N VAL A 280 7.31 2.38 5.15
CA VAL A 280 7.93 3.67 5.51
C VAL A 280 8.36 3.75 6.98
N VAL A 281 7.74 2.97 7.87
CA VAL A 281 8.13 2.89 9.29
C VAL A 281 9.46 2.16 9.44
N ASP A 282 9.64 1.05 8.74
CA ASP A 282 10.86 0.25 8.76
C ASP A 282 12.00 1.03 8.11
N ALA A 283 11.73 1.71 6.99
CA ALA A 283 12.66 2.64 6.36
C ALA A 283 13.10 3.78 7.33
N ALA A 284 12.15 4.39 8.04
CA ALA A 284 12.48 5.45 9.01
C ALA A 284 13.30 4.92 10.19
N HIS A 285 13.02 3.70 10.64
CA HIS A 285 13.79 3.05 11.70
C HIS A 285 15.22 2.73 11.23
N GLU A 286 15.38 2.19 10.03
CA GLU A 286 16.69 1.94 9.43
C GLU A 286 17.50 3.23 9.30
N VAL A 287 16.90 4.29 8.75
CA VAL A 287 17.57 5.60 8.63
C VAL A 287 18.01 6.10 10.01
N ALA A 288 17.17 6.00 11.04
CA ALA A 288 17.54 6.40 12.40
C ALA A 288 18.74 5.59 12.94
N LEU A 289 18.78 4.27 12.68
CA LEU A 289 19.91 3.41 13.03
C LEU A 289 21.18 3.77 12.26
N LEU A 290 21.06 4.06 10.96
CA LEU A 290 22.20 4.48 10.14
C LEU A 290 22.74 5.84 10.57
N LEU A 291 21.90 6.77 11.00
CA LEU A 291 22.34 8.10 11.43
C LEU A 291 23.00 8.05 12.83
N HIS A 292 22.40 7.38 13.79
CA HIS A 292 22.77 7.49 15.21
C HIS A 292 23.38 6.23 15.80
N GLY A 293 23.49 5.14 15.05
CA GLY A 293 23.88 3.84 15.56
C GLY A 293 22.75 3.18 16.36
N ARG A 294 23.02 1.99 16.91
CA ARG A 294 22.09 1.35 17.85
C ARG A 294 22.03 2.22 19.10
N SER A 295 20.92 2.90 19.32
CA SER A 295 20.57 3.31 20.67
C SER A 295 20.39 2.02 21.47
N GLU A 296 21.37 1.64 22.29
CA GLU A 296 21.13 0.64 23.32
C GLU A 296 19.97 1.14 24.20
N PRO A 297 19.00 0.26 24.51
CA PRO A 297 17.85 0.62 25.31
C PRO A 297 18.21 1.02 26.74
#